data_c01a506f7705697b1a17ca0b51ee4f1a
#
_entry.id   c01a506f7705697b1a17ca0b51ee4f1a
#
_cell.length_a   1.000
_cell.length_b   1.000
_cell.length_c   1.000
_cell.angle_alpha   90.00
_cell.angle_beta   90.00
_cell.angle_gamma   90.00
#
_symmetry.space_group_name_H-M   'P 1'
#
loop_
_entity.id
_entity.type
_entity.pdbx_description
1 polymer ?
#
loop_
_entity_poly.entity_id
_entity_poly.type
_entity_poly.pdbx_seq_one_letter_code
_entity_poly.pdbx_strand_id
1 'polypeptide(L)'
;MEMNGSVNTKHAFLDVDVKHVDKKYADRLYLVNNLVPKPPKASRAVWNNPTGGALEWRYGPQNGIVDTKGEVRWYLLPNLDMYDPESIYKSGIMMGFQQGDDGLLTWDYGQRYVKYDLMGREVFNRRLPANYSDFSHALDRAQNGHYFIRAASADLRRADNKRVHTVRDVIAEVDENGRAVDEFRLFDILDPYRDDVIKTLDQGAVCLNIDASQAGKTLSAEDLAKQEASDTFGDIAGVGPGRNWAHVNSVDYDPNDDSIVISSRHQSSVIKIGRDKAVKWILGTPTGWKDKYKDKVLTPVDKNGKPLKCADNQCEGGFDWTWTQHTGWIIDSKTNKDVLYLTVFDNGDGRALEQPPLPDMKYSRAVVYKIDQKKMTVEQIWEYGKERGNDWFSPVTSLTKYMDDKDSIMVYSATAGMGAAPSKDPSGRVKAASAHPYIMEFDWGKTTPAVEMRINDSMGYQAMPISVDRAFNYKLK
;
A
#
# COMPACT_ATOMS: atom_id res chain seq x y z
N MET A 1 13.64 -15.92 17.43
CA MET A 1 15.00 -15.52 17.76
C MET A 1 14.93 -14.08 18.22
N GLU A 2 15.49 -13.83 19.36
CA GLU A 2 15.51 -12.50 19.94
C GLU A 2 16.76 -11.76 19.51
N MET A 3 16.59 -10.55 19.08
CA MET A 3 17.74 -9.71 18.71
C MET A 3 18.28 -8.89 19.88
N ASN A 4 17.51 -8.70 20.96
CA ASN A 4 17.86 -7.81 22.05
C ASN A 4 17.53 -8.36 23.45
N GLY A 5 17.65 -9.65 23.69
CA GLY A 5 17.37 -10.26 25.00
C GLY A 5 16.42 -11.48 24.90
N SER A 6 15.83 -11.98 25.95
CA SER A 6 15.09 -13.23 25.96
C SER A 6 13.69 -13.12 25.34
N VAL A 7 13.32 -14.03 24.41
CA VAL A 7 11.95 -14.06 23.83
C VAL A 7 10.97 -14.39 24.94
N ASN A 8 10.23 -13.40 25.33
CA ASN A 8 9.04 -13.64 26.11
C ASN A 8 7.86 -13.79 25.16
N THR A 9 7.53 -15.03 24.79
CA THR A 9 6.36 -15.35 23.94
C THR A 9 5.05 -14.86 24.54
N LYS A 10 5.02 -14.49 25.80
CA LYS A 10 3.91 -13.83 26.49
C LYS A 10 3.97 -12.31 26.41
N HIS A 11 4.95 -11.73 25.77
CA HIS A 11 5.00 -10.28 25.57
C HIS A 11 3.94 -9.89 24.54
N ALA A 12 2.83 -9.40 25.03
CA ALA A 12 1.64 -9.08 24.27
C ALA A 12 1.77 -7.75 23.55
N PHE A 13 2.72 -7.58 22.63
CA PHE A 13 2.65 -6.47 21.69
C PHE A 13 1.80 -6.81 20.45
N LEU A 14 1.63 -8.10 20.17
CA LEU A 14 0.65 -8.60 19.22
C LEU A 14 -0.27 -9.58 19.94
N ASP A 15 -1.51 -9.20 20.08
CA ASP A 15 -2.57 -10.05 20.58
C ASP A 15 -3.25 -10.69 19.36
N VAL A 16 -2.90 -11.95 19.09
CA VAL A 16 -3.33 -12.66 17.88
C VAL A 16 -4.37 -13.70 18.23
N ASP A 17 -5.54 -13.56 17.66
CA ASP A 17 -6.66 -14.48 17.78
C ASP A 17 -6.70 -15.38 16.54
N VAL A 18 -6.33 -16.63 16.67
CA VAL A 18 -6.33 -17.63 15.60
C VAL A 18 -7.73 -18.20 15.44
N LYS A 19 -8.39 -17.90 14.32
CA LYS A 19 -9.75 -18.34 14.00
C LYS A 19 -9.74 -19.71 13.30
N HIS A 20 -8.87 -19.86 12.31
CA HIS A 20 -8.77 -21.09 11.51
C HIS A 20 -7.39 -21.22 10.88
N VAL A 21 -6.88 -22.44 10.81
CA VAL A 21 -5.65 -22.80 10.07
C VAL A 21 -5.77 -24.22 9.54
N ASP A 22 -5.75 -24.38 8.24
CA ASP A 22 -5.68 -25.66 7.57
C ASP A 22 -4.29 -26.30 7.73
N LYS A 23 -4.23 -27.62 7.81
CA LYS A 23 -3.00 -28.38 7.97
C LYS A 23 -1.91 -28.02 6.94
N LYS A 24 -2.30 -27.71 5.71
CA LYS A 24 -1.40 -27.27 4.62
C LYS A 24 -0.57 -26.05 4.99
N TYR A 25 -1.08 -25.18 5.87
CA TYR A 25 -0.52 -23.90 6.26
C TYR A 25 0.06 -23.89 7.70
N ALA A 26 0.03 -25.02 8.39
CA ALA A 26 0.45 -25.09 9.80
C ALA A 26 1.92 -24.70 10.06
N ASP A 27 2.75 -24.72 9.03
CA ASP A 27 4.16 -24.34 9.04
C ASP A 27 4.41 -22.86 8.65
N ARG A 28 3.35 -22.11 8.34
CA ARG A 28 3.48 -20.70 7.95
C ARG A 28 4.04 -19.83 9.08
N LEU A 29 4.90 -18.92 8.67
CA LEU A 29 5.35 -17.80 9.49
C LEU A 29 5.04 -16.53 8.71
N TYR A 30 4.45 -15.56 9.38
CA TYR A 30 4.07 -14.30 8.76
C TYR A 30 4.91 -13.16 9.33
N LEU A 31 5.63 -12.46 8.45
CA LEU A 31 6.30 -11.21 8.77
C LEU A 31 5.25 -10.10 8.78
N VAL A 32 5.01 -9.51 9.94
CA VAL A 32 4.00 -8.49 10.16
C VAL A 32 4.67 -7.14 10.38
N ASN A 33 4.25 -6.16 9.60
CA ASN A 33 4.66 -4.77 9.74
C ASN A 33 3.49 -3.93 10.25
N ASN A 34 3.63 -3.37 11.44
CA ASN A 34 2.63 -2.52 12.08
C ASN A 34 3.03 -1.04 12.02
N LEU A 35 2.10 -0.16 11.65
CA LEU A 35 2.29 1.29 11.74
C LEU A 35 2.12 1.77 13.18
N VAL A 36 1.13 1.23 13.88
CA VAL A 36 0.81 1.60 15.25
C VAL A 36 0.61 0.32 16.06
N PRO A 37 1.65 -0.16 16.73
CA PRO A 37 1.49 -1.20 17.73
C PRO A 37 0.75 -0.64 18.95
N LYS A 38 -0.05 -1.47 19.63
CA LYS A 38 -0.69 -1.08 20.88
C LYS A 38 0.38 -0.82 21.93
N PRO A 39 0.50 0.40 22.43
CA PRO A 39 1.48 0.67 23.48
C PRO A 39 1.06 0.00 24.79
N PRO A 40 2.00 -0.49 25.61
CA PRO A 40 1.72 -0.93 26.97
C PRO A 40 1.01 0.16 27.77
N LYS A 41 0.12 -0.20 28.69
CA LYS A 41 -0.68 0.75 29.48
C LYS A 41 0.13 1.85 30.19
N ALA A 42 1.41 1.61 30.45
CA ALA A 42 2.33 2.57 31.09
C ALA A 42 2.87 3.67 30.17
N SER A 43 2.66 3.60 28.87
CA SER A 43 3.31 4.48 27.89
C SER A 43 2.59 5.80 27.63
N ARG A 44 1.50 6.10 28.31
CA ARG A 44 0.68 7.32 28.09
C ARG A 44 1.43 8.63 28.29
N ALA A 45 2.55 8.63 29.00
CA ALA A 45 3.30 9.83 29.32
C ALA A 45 4.14 10.38 28.17
N VAL A 46 4.26 9.66 27.06
CA VAL A 46 5.23 9.98 26.00
C VAL A 46 4.59 10.62 24.78
N TRP A 47 3.26 10.69 24.76
CA TRP A 47 2.49 11.13 23.60
C TRP A 47 2.45 12.66 23.37
N ASN A 48 3.02 13.45 24.22
CA ASN A 48 2.99 14.91 24.10
C ASN A 48 4.12 15.52 23.26
N ASN A 49 4.72 14.75 22.37
CA ASN A 49 5.69 15.32 21.46
C ASN A 49 4.96 15.95 20.25
N PRO A 50 4.93 17.28 20.11
CA PRO A 50 4.23 17.95 19.01
C PRO A 50 4.84 17.67 17.62
N THR A 51 6.02 17.07 17.56
CA THR A 51 6.68 16.67 16.31
C THR A 51 6.37 15.23 15.89
N GLY A 52 5.46 14.57 16.60
CA GLY A 52 5.00 13.22 16.28
C GLY A 52 6.00 12.12 16.59
N GLY A 53 5.64 11.29 17.46
CA GLY A 53 5.79 9.88 17.50
C GLY A 53 7.12 9.20 17.70
N ALA A 54 8.30 9.77 17.56
CA ALA A 54 9.54 9.00 17.70
C ALA A 54 9.68 8.28 19.05
N LEU A 55 9.13 8.85 20.09
CA LEU A 55 9.15 8.26 21.43
C LEU A 55 8.08 7.18 21.64
N GLU A 56 7.01 7.23 20.89
CA GLU A 56 5.90 6.29 20.96
C GLU A 56 6.29 4.91 20.48
N TRP A 57 7.10 4.84 19.45
CA TRP A 57 7.59 3.61 18.86
C TRP A 57 8.61 2.86 19.72
N ARG A 58 9.06 3.44 20.83
CA ARG A 58 9.94 2.78 21.80
C ARG A 58 9.29 1.63 22.56
N TYR A 59 7.97 1.55 22.58
CA TYR A 59 7.26 0.68 23.51
C TYR A 59 6.73 -0.60 22.89
N GLY A 60 6.95 -0.79 21.61
CA GLY A 60 6.57 -2.03 20.95
C GLY A 60 7.24 -2.19 19.61
N PRO A 61 7.58 -3.41 19.21
CA PRO A 61 8.12 -3.66 17.89
C PRO A 61 7.06 -3.38 16.84
N GLN A 62 7.43 -2.65 15.82
CA GLN A 62 6.60 -2.44 14.65
C GLN A 62 6.56 -3.68 13.76
N ASN A 63 7.61 -4.50 13.83
CA ASN A 63 7.82 -5.63 12.96
C ASN A 63 8.08 -6.89 13.77
N GLY A 64 7.42 -7.95 13.37
CA GLY A 64 7.58 -9.25 14.02
C GLY A 64 7.22 -10.40 13.10
N ILE A 65 7.61 -11.59 13.49
CA ILE A 65 7.20 -12.83 12.86
C ILE A 65 6.26 -13.55 13.79
N VAL A 66 5.08 -13.87 13.32
CA VAL A 66 4.08 -14.68 14.04
C VAL A 66 3.89 -16.01 13.32
N ASP A 67 3.68 -17.05 14.09
CA ASP A 67 3.29 -18.36 13.57
C ASP A 67 1.77 -18.53 13.52
N THR A 68 1.33 -19.66 13.02
CA THR A 68 -0.09 -20.02 12.89
C THR A 68 -0.76 -20.40 14.22
N LYS A 69 -0.02 -20.40 15.31
CA LYS A 69 -0.58 -20.51 16.67
C LYS A 69 -0.82 -19.15 17.33
N GLY A 70 -0.47 -18.06 16.59
CA GLY A 70 -0.53 -16.70 17.09
C GLY A 70 0.64 -16.31 17.98
N GLU A 71 1.69 -17.15 18.03
CA GLU A 71 2.87 -16.89 18.86
C GLU A 71 3.90 -16.08 18.09
N VAL A 72 4.46 -15.06 18.76
CA VAL A 72 5.56 -14.27 18.21
C VAL A 72 6.85 -15.07 18.26
N ARG A 73 7.49 -15.23 17.10
CA ARG A 73 8.73 -16.01 16.96
C ARG A 73 9.97 -15.16 16.83
N TRP A 74 9.80 -13.94 16.38
CA TRP A 74 10.87 -12.98 16.21
C TRP A 74 10.27 -11.56 16.16
N TYR A 75 11.05 -10.58 16.56
CA TYR A 75 10.68 -9.18 16.38
C TYR A 75 11.90 -8.28 16.25
N LEU A 76 11.72 -7.15 15.60
CA LEU A 76 12.70 -6.08 15.51
C LEU A 76 12.21 -4.88 16.32
N LEU A 77 12.99 -4.47 17.30
CA LEU A 77 12.76 -3.21 18.02
C LEU A 77 13.38 -2.07 17.23
N PRO A 78 12.61 -1.04 16.89
CA PRO A 78 13.19 0.17 16.34
C PRO A 78 14.13 0.78 17.38
N ASN A 79 15.30 1.22 16.95
CA ASN A 79 16.23 1.96 17.78
C ASN A 79 16.25 3.45 17.41
N LEU A 80 16.97 4.25 18.20
CA LEU A 80 17.06 5.69 17.97
C LEU A 80 17.81 6.05 16.67
N ASP A 81 18.63 5.14 16.17
CA ASP A 81 19.39 5.37 14.93
C ASP A 81 18.49 5.38 13.69
N MET A 82 17.25 4.89 13.82
CA MET A 82 16.22 4.98 12.77
C MET A 82 15.50 6.32 12.72
N TYR A 83 15.83 7.25 13.61
CA TYR A 83 15.29 8.59 13.56
C TYR A 83 15.94 9.38 12.41
N ASP A 84 15.11 9.88 11.50
CA ASP A 84 15.55 10.76 10.43
C ASP A 84 14.83 12.12 10.55
N PRO A 85 15.55 13.18 10.97
CA PRO A 85 14.95 14.50 11.18
C PRO A 85 14.49 15.16 9.88
N GLU A 86 14.96 14.72 8.73
CA GLU A 86 14.55 15.23 7.42
C GLU A 86 13.30 14.51 6.89
N SER A 87 12.91 13.41 7.53
CA SER A 87 11.68 12.73 7.18
C SER A 87 10.47 13.49 7.70
N ILE A 88 9.44 13.50 6.88
CA ILE A 88 8.11 13.95 7.27
C ILE A 88 7.57 13.13 8.45
N TYR A 89 7.88 11.86 8.49
CA TYR A 89 7.54 10.95 9.60
C TYR A 89 8.60 10.90 10.69
N LYS A 90 9.45 11.84 10.87
CA LYS A 90 10.53 12.02 11.87
C LYS A 90 10.74 10.93 12.94
N SER A 91 9.93 9.91 12.93
CA SER A 91 9.72 8.90 13.97
C SER A 91 10.39 7.56 13.70
N GLY A 92 11.05 7.39 12.57
CA GLY A 92 11.59 6.09 12.20
C GLY A 92 10.51 5.03 11.97
N ILE A 93 9.35 5.43 11.47
CA ILE A 93 8.33 4.46 11.04
C ILE A 93 8.93 3.63 9.93
N MET A 94 8.98 2.31 10.17
CA MET A 94 9.45 1.35 9.21
C MET A 94 8.31 0.92 8.32
N MET A 95 8.46 1.10 7.02
CA MET A 95 7.45 0.71 6.04
C MET A 95 7.97 -0.40 5.13
N GLY A 96 7.04 -1.22 4.64
CA GLY A 96 7.36 -2.20 3.64
C GLY A 96 8.34 -3.29 4.08
N PHE A 97 8.24 -3.74 5.31
CA PHE A 97 9.11 -4.79 5.84
C PHE A 97 8.83 -6.10 5.10
N GLN A 98 9.71 -6.47 4.19
CA GLN A 98 9.54 -7.57 3.25
C GLN A 98 10.78 -8.45 3.17
N GLN A 99 10.59 -9.73 2.85
CA GLN A 99 11.66 -10.63 2.45
C GLN A 99 11.77 -10.65 0.93
N GLY A 100 12.96 -10.29 0.43
CA GLY A 100 13.26 -10.40 -1.00
C GLY A 100 13.53 -11.84 -1.45
N ASP A 101 13.68 -12.04 -2.77
CA ASP A 101 14.01 -13.34 -3.36
C ASP A 101 15.39 -13.85 -2.92
N ASP A 102 16.26 -12.94 -2.54
CA ASP A 102 17.58 -13.25 -1.97
C ASP A 102 17.52 -13.66 -0.49
N GLY A 103 16.32 -13.74 0.09
CA GLY A 103 16.11 -14.12 1.48
C GLY A 103 16.36 -13.02 2.50
N LEU A 104 16.86 -11.86 2.08
CA LEU A 104 17.16 -10.72 2.94
C LEU A 104 15.90 -9.87 3.19
N LEU A 105 15.92 -9.12 4.28
CA LEU A 105 14.84 -8.23 4.68
C LEU A 105 15.12 -6.81 4.20
N THR A 106 14.12 -6.18 3.61
CA THR A 106 14.18 -4.78 3.20
C THR A 106 13.07 -3.98 3.84
N TRP A 107 13.33 -2.73 4.15
CA TRP A 107 12.33 -1.73 4.55
C TRP A 107 12.87 -0.33 4.31
N ASP A 108 12.02 0.65 4.47
CA ASP A 108 12.39 2.06 4.44
C ASP A 108 12.04 2.75 5.77
N TYR A 109 12.71 3.84 6.02
CA TYR A 109 12.37 4.79 7.06
C TYR A 109 12.92 6.17 6.72
N GLY A 110 12.09 7.18 6.89
CA GLY A 110 12.50 8.55 6.57
C GLY A 110 12.92 8.72 5.12
N GLN A 111 14.13 9.20 4.91
CA GLN A 111 14.76 9.35 3.59
C GLN A 111 15.70 8.20 3.26
N ARG A 112 15.52 7.05 3.90
CA ARG A 112 16.44 5.91 3.80
C ARG A 112 15.72 4.63 3.44
N TYR A 113 16.41 3.77 2.73
CA TYR A 113 16.03 2.38 2.50
C TYR A 113 17.18 1.46 2.88
N VAL A 114 16.82 0.32 3.43
CA VAL A 114 17.78 -0.56 4.11
C VAL A 114 17.58 -2.02 3.72
N LYS A 115 18.63 -2.78 3.86
CA LYS A 115 18.64 -4.23 3.68
C LYS A 115 19.42 -4.91 4.78
N TYR A 116 18.81 -5.89 5.40
CA TYR A 116 19.35 -6.61 6.56
C TYR A 116 19.14 -8.12 6.41
N ASP A 117 19.93 -8.88 7.14
CA ASP A 117 19.60 -10.27 7.36
C ASP A 117 18.67 -10.43 8.58
N LEU A 118 18.15 -11.65 8.77
CA LEU A 118 17.28 -11.95 9.90
C LEU A 118 18.00 -11.85 11.27
N MET A 119 19.32 -11.88 11.29
CA MET A 119 20.17 -11.70 12.49
C MET A 119 20.47 -10.23 12.80
N GLY A 120 19.99 -9.30 11.97
CA GLY A 120 20.18 -7.86 12.14
C GLY A 120 21.51 -7.34 11.60
N ARG A 121 22.22 -8.11 10.78
CA ARG A 121 23.40 -7.59 10.11
C ARG A 121 22.97 -6.73 8.94
N GLU A 122 23.45 -5.50 8.91
CA GLU A 122 23.21 -4.55 7.83
C GLU A 122 23.97 -4.96 6.57
N VAL A 123 23.27 -5.07 5.46
CA VAL A 123 23.84 -5.25 4.13
C VAL A 123 24.05 -3.90 3.49
N PHE A 124 23.05 -3.03 3.57
CA PHE A 124 23.19 -1.62 3.25
C PHE A 124 22.14 -0.76 3.99
N ASN A 125 22.50 0.50 4.16
CA ASN A 125 21.62 1.56 4.66
C ASN A 125 21.87 2.82 3.82
N ARG A 126 20.97 3.12 2.91
CA ARG A 126 21.16 4.15 1.88
C ARG A 126 20.16 5.26 2.02
N ARG A 127 20.61 6.49 1.80
CA ARG A 127 19.71 7.64 1.59
C ARG A 127 19.19 7.61 0.15
N LEU A 128 18.04 8.27 -0.05
CA LEU A 128 17.58 8.60 -1.39
C LEU A 128 18.66 9.36 -2.16
N PRO A 129 18.77 9.16 -3.48
CA PRO A 129 19.57 10.03 -4.32
C PRO A 129 19.17 11.50 -4.15
N ALA A 130 20.13 12.41 -4.30
CA ALA A 130 20.00 13.82 -3.88
C ALA A 130 18.84 14.61 -4.51
N ASN A 131 18.31 14.15 -5.64
CA ASN A 131 17.20 14.83 -6.33
C ASN A 131 15.81 14.43 -5.82
N TYR A 132 15.76 13.48 -4.88
CA TYR A 132 14.51 12.94 -4.38
C TYR A 132 14.33 13.20 -2.90
N SER A 133 13.09 13.41 -2.53
CA SER A 133 12.64 13.58 -1.16
C SER A 133 11.35 12.82 -0.92
N ASP A 134 10.89 12.82 0.31
CA ASP A 134 9.57 12.31 0.65
C ASP A 134 9.35 10.84 0.25
N PHE A 135 10.27 9.98 0.68
CA PHE A 135 10.10 8.55 0.49
C PHE A 135 8.86 8.05 1.23
N SER A 136 8.06 7.27 0.55
CA SER A 136 6.77 6.81 1.04
C SER A 136 6.49 5.36 0.62
N HIS A 137 5.81 4.63 1.48
CA HIS A 137 5.41 3.23 1.26
C HIS A 137 6.59 2.25 1.18
N ALA A 138 6.33 1.04 0.68
CA ALA A 138 7.33 0.00 0.64
C ALA A 138 8.37 0.20 -0.47
N LEU A 139 9.57 -0.31 -0.25
CA LEU A 139 10.58 -0.49 -1.28
C LEU A 139 10.21 -1.72 -2.13
N ASP A 140 10.01 -1.55 -3.43
CA ASP A 140 9.72 -2.64 -4.34
C ASP A 140 10.99 -3.06 -5.09
N ARG A 141 11.30 -4.36 -5.06
CA ARG A 141 12.44 -4.94 -5.77
C ARG A 141 11.97 -5.61 -7.05
N ALA A 142 12.65 -5.30 -8.15
CA ALA A 142 12.42 -5.95 -9.42
C ALA A 142 13.31 -7.19 -9.61
N GLN A 143 12.89 -8.10 -10.51
CA GLN A 143 13.65 -9.31 -10.85
C GLN A 143 15.01 -8.99 -11.49
N ASN A 144 15.17 -7.81 -12.08
CA ASN A 144 16.47 -7.33 -12.58
C ASN A 144 17.46 -6.91 -11.49
N GLY A 145 17.05 -6.96 -10.20
CA GLY A 145 17.86 -6.59 -9.05
C GLY A 145 17.78 -5.11 -8.66
N HIS A 146 17.09 -4.29 -9.44
CA HIS A 146 16.85 -2.89 -9.11
C HIS A 146 15.74 -2.72 -8.07
N TYR A 147 15.63 -1.50 -7.54
CA TYR A 147 14.57 -1.11 -6.62
C TYR A 147 13.79 0.06 -7.20
N PHE A 148 12.49 0.04 -7.03
CA PHE A 148 11.60 1.15 -7.33
C PHE A 148 11.24 1.89 -6.05
N ILE A 149 11.52 3.18 -6.04
CA ILE A 149 11.32 4.07 -4.90
C ILE A 149 10.27 5.11 -5.26
N ARG A 150 9.25 5.23 -4.43
CA ARG A 150 8.24 6.28 -4.57
C ARG A 150 8.66 7.50 -3.80
N ALA A 151 8.78 8.60 -4.48
CA ALA A 151 9.30 9.83 -3.92
C ALA A 151 8.64 11.07 -4.53
N ALA A 152 9.09 12.23 -4.12
CA ALA A 152 8.89 13.51 -4.78
C ALA A 152 10.19 13.96 -5.45
N SER A 153 10.08 14.72 -6.53
CA SER A 153 11.21 15.40 -7.14
C SER A 153 11.33 16.81 -6.57
N ALA A 154 12.53 17.17 -6.16
CA ALA A 154 12.80 18.51 -5.60
C ALA A 154 12.63 19.66 -6.61
N ASP A 155 12.67 19.38 -7.89
CA ASP A 155 12.60 20.40 -8.96
C ASP A 155 11.63 20.00 -10.09
N LEU A 156 10.42 19.64 -9.73
CA LEU A 156 9.35 19.41 -10.69
C LEU A 156 8.81 20.74 -11.19
N ARG A 157 8.71 20.90 -12.52
CA ARG A 157 8.20 22.11 -13.16
C ARG A 157 7.11 21.81 -14.17
N ARG A 158 6.12 22.67 -14.22
CA ARG A 158 5.06 22.65 -15.24
C ARG A 158 5.60 23.17 -16.58
N ALA A 159 4.80 23.01 -17.61
CA ALA A 159 5.12 23.51 -18.95
C ALA A 159 5.34 25.04 -19.00
N ASP A 160 4.73 25.81 -18.10
CA ASP A 160 4.94 27.25 -17.92
C ASP A 160 6.18 27.60 -17.07
N ASN A 161 7.04 26.60 -16.79
CA ASN A 161 8.25 26.69 -16.00
C ASN A 161 8.06 27.04 -14.51
N LYS A 162 6.83 27.06 -14.02
CA LYS A 162 6.58 27.23 -12.59
C LYS A 162 6.86 25.95 -11.82
N ARG A 163 7.46 26.09 -10.66
CA ARG A 163 7.71 25.00 -9.75
C ARG A 163 6.39 24.41 -9.24
N VAL A 164 6.34 23.09 -9.11
CA VAL A 164 5.17 22.35 -8.63
C VAL A 164 5.58 21.56 -7.40
N HIS A 165 4.77 21.62 -6.38
CA HIS A 165 4.96 20.86 -5.15
C HIS A 165 3.98 19.68 -5.15
N THR A 166 4.49 18.52 -5.52
CA THR A 166 3.75 17.27 -5.50
C THR A 166 4.51 16.22 -4.69
N VAL A 167 3.83 15.17 -4.29
CA VAL A 167 4.41 14.08 -3.51
C VAL A 167 3.92 12.73 -4.00
N ARG A 168 4.72 11.69 -3.81
CA ARG A 168 4.39 10.28 -4.14
C ARG A 168 3.98 10.07 -5.59
N ASP A 169 4.53 10.88 -6.49
CA ASP A 169 4.22 10.88 -7.92
C ASP A 169 5.48 10.77 -8.80
N VAL A 170 6.64 10.56 -8.20
CA VAL A 170 7.87 10.23 -8.89
C VAL A 170 8.32 8.84 -8.48
N ILE A 171 8.58 7.99 -9.46
CA ILE A 171 9.14 6.67 -9.25
C ILE A 171 10.56 6.68 -9.77
N ALA A 172 11.52 6.56 -8.87
CA ALA A 172 12.93 6.40 -9.20
C ALA A 172 13.29 4.91 -9.22
N GLU A 173 13.89 4.47 -10.32
CA GLU A 173 14.54 3.17 -10.40
C GLU A 173 16.00 3.34 -9.98
N VAL A 174 16.43 2.59 -8.98
CA VAL A 174 17.81 2.59 -8.50
C VAL A 174 18.44 1.22 -8.70
N ASP A 175 19.70 1.21 -9.13
CA ASP A 175 20.46 -0.01 -9.32
C ASP A 175 20.91 -0.66 -7.99
N GLU A 176 21.56 -1.81 -8.06
CA GLU A 176 22.13 -2.51 -6.90
C GLU A 176 23.10 -1.66 -6.08
N ASN A 177 23.68 -0.61 -6.66
CA ASN A 177 24.61 0.30 -6.01
C ASN A 177 23.94 1.55 -5.43
N GLY A 178 22.63 1.70 -5.64
CA GLY A 178 21.85 2.85 -5.17
C GLY A 178 21.93 4.07 -6.10
N ARG A 179 22.33 3.90 -7.37
CA ARG A 179 22.32 4.96 -8.37
C ARG A 179 20.95 5.00 -9.04
N ALA A 180 20.38 6.18 -9.19
CA ALA A 180 19.19 6.36 -10.02
C ALA A 180 19.57 6.10 -11.48
N VAL A 181 18.91 5.14 -12.12
CA VAL A 181 19.14 4.73 -13.50
C VAL A 181 17.99 5.10 -14.42
N ASP A 182 16.80 5.27 -13.88
CA ASP A 182 15.61 5.75 -14.61
C ASP A 182 14.63 6.45 -13.68
N GLU A 183 13.71 7.21 -14.26
CA GLU A 183 12.72 7.99 -13.55
C GLU A 183 11.38 8.01 -14.29
N PHE A 184 10.28 7.83 -13.55
CA PHE A 184 8.92 7.99 -14.04
C PHE A 184 8.29 9.16 -13.29
N ARG A 185 8.21 10.31 -13.93
CA ARG A 185 7.56 11.53 -13.40
C ARG A 185 6.10 11.49 -13.80
N LEU A 186 5.24 11.05 -12.89
CA LEU A 186 3.83 10.82 -13.21
C LEU A 186 3.09 12.10 -13.58
N PHE A 187 3.53 13.25 -13.09
CA PHE A 187 2.98 14.55 -13.45
C PHE A 187 3.05 14.82 -14.97
N ASP A 188 4.08 14.30 -15.63
CA ASP A 188 4.25 14.42 -17.08
C ASP A 188 3.54 13.29 -17.85
N ILE A 189 3.37 12.14 -17.19
CA ILE A 189 2.84 10.91 -17.81
C ILE A 189 1.32 10.83 -17.72
N LEU A 190 0.75 11.20 -16.57
CA LEU A 190 -0.68 11.08 -16.28
C LEU A 190 -1.39 12.45 -16.33
N ASP A 191 -2.64 12.49 -15.88
CA ASP A 191 -3.40 13.72 -15.73
C ASP A 191 -3.53 14.09 -14.24
N PRO A 192 -2.71 15.04 -13.74
CA PRO A 192 -2.77 15.46 -12.34
C PRO A 192 -4.02 16.32 -12.01
N TYR A 193 -4.84 16.62 -13.01
CA TYR A 193 -6.07 17.41 -12.90
C TYR A 193 -7.32 16.61 -13.25
N ARG A 194 -7.23 15.29 -13.18
CA ARG A 194 -8.39 14.43 -13.43
C ARG A 194 -9.50 14.72 -12.42
N ASP A 195 -10.74 14.80 -12.88
CA ASP A 195 -11.90 15.20 -12.08
C ASP A 195 -12.13 14.36 -10.81
N ASP A 196 -11.84 13.08 -10.87
CA ASP A 196 -11.99 12.18 -9.72
C ASP A 196 -11.06 12.55 -8.58
N VAL A 197 -9.81 12.87 -8.88
CA VAL A 197 -8.81 13.31 -7.91
C VAL A 197 -9.24 14.64 -7.29
N ILE A 198 -9.65 15.57 -8.12
CA ILE A 198 -10.15 16.87 -7.67
C ILE A 198 -11.37 16.71 -6.76
N LYS A 199 -12.27 15.80 -7.14
CA LYS A 199 -13.54 15.62 -6.45
C LYS A 199 -13.41 14.90 -5.12
N THR A 200 -12.53 13.89 -5.03
CA THR A 200 -12.56 12.96 -3.90
C THR A 200 -11.40 13.12 -2.92
N LEU A 201 -10.17 13.27 -3.38
CA LEU A 201 -9.01 12.96 -2.55
C LEU A 201 -7.93 14.02 -2.51
N ASP A 202 -8.01 15.02 -3.34
CA ASP A 202 -6.97 16.03 -3.45
C ASP A 202 -7.06 17.09 -2.34
N GLN A 203 -7.11 16.64 -1.10
CA GLN A 203 -7.31 17.53 0.06
C GLN A 203 -6.19 17.41 1.09
N GLY A 204 -5.02 17.02 0.63
CA GLY A 204 -3.85 16.99 1.50
C GLY A 204 -3.11 15.67 1.52
N ALA A 205 -2.16 15.61 2.38
CA ALA A 205 -1.11 14.63 2.44
C ALA A 205 -1.50 13.29 3.05
N VAL A 206 -2.69 13.16 3.57
CA VAL A 206 -3.10 11.96 4.30
C VAL A 206 -3.84 10.96 3.41
N CYS A 207 -3.75 9.69 3.77
CA CYS A 207 -4.41 8.61 3.06
C CYS A 207 -5.95 8.62 3.19
N LEU A 208 -6.48 9.41 4.11
CA LEU A 208 -7.90 9.52 4.41
C LEU A 208 -8.35 10.95 4.28
N ASN A 209 -9.52 11.17 3.68
CA ASN A 209 -10.22 12.43 3.87
C ASN A 209 -10.92 12.39 5.24
N ILE A 210 -10.34 13.07 6.20
CA ILE A 210 -10.86 13.14 7.56
C ILE A 210 -11.77 14.34 7.79
N ASP A 211 -11.83 15.28 6.84
CA ASP A 211 -12.72 16.42 6.91
C ASP A 211 -14.02 16.16 6.15
N ALA A 212 -15.00 15.61 6.84
CA ALA A 212 -16.32 15.33 6.27
C ALA A 212 -17.02 16.58 5.70
N SER A 213 -16.62 17.80 6.13
CA SER A 213 -17.18 19.04 5.59
C SER A 213 -16.77 19.31 4.13
N GLN A 214 -15.73 18.64 3.67
CA GLN A 214 -15.23 18.73 2.29
C GLN A 214 -15.82 17.65 1.37
N ALA A 215 -16.58 16.70 1.92
CA ALA A 215 -17.20 15.65 1.12
C ALA A 215 -18.04 16.23 -0.01
N GLY A 216 -17.83 15.74 -1.22
CA GLY A 216 -18.50 16.19 -2.44
C GLY A 216 -18.10 17.57 -2.96
N LYS A 217 -17.19 18.28 -2.29
CA LYS A 217 -16.65 19.55 -2.82
C LYS A 217 -15.54 19.28 -3.82
N THR A 218 -15.60 20.01 -4.92
CA THR A 218 -14.62 19.91 -6.00
C THR A 218 -13.78 21.20 -6.05
N LEU A 219 -12.46 21.05 -6.08
CA LEU A 219 -11.55 22.15 -6.41
C LEU A 219 -11.47 22.26 -7.94
N SER A 220 -11.45 23.48 -8.47
CA SER A 220 -11.21 23.65 -9.90
C SER A 220 -9.74 23.40 -10.25
N ALA A 221 -9.47 22.99 -11.48
CA ALA A 221 -8.09 22.86 -11.97
C ALA A 221 -7.32 24.20 -11.88
N GLU A 222 -8.02 25.33 -11.99
CA GLU A 222 -7.43 26.67 -11.83
C GLU A 222 -7.04 26.94 -10.38
N ASP A 223 -7.86 26.56 -9.40
CA ASP A 223 -7.55 26.74 -7.99
C ASP A 223 -6.39 25.84 -7.55
N LEU A 224 -6.33 24.62 -8.06
CA LEU A 224 -5.20 23.72 -7.86
C LEU A 224 -3.91 24.30 -8.45
N ALA A 225 -3.97 24.81 -9.67
CA ALA A 225 -2.82 25.45 -10.33
C ALA A 225 -2.33 26.69 -9.55
N LYS A 226 -3.23 27.45 -8.92
CA LYS A 226 -2.87 28.55 -8.04
C LYS A 226 -2.19 28.08 -6.76
N GLN A 227 -2.68 26.99 -6.15
CA GLN A 227 -2.04 26.39 -4.98
C GLN A 227 -0.65 25.85 -5.31
N GLU A 228 -0.50 25.18 -6.45
CA GLU A 228 0.78 24.66 -6.92
C GLU A 228 1.78 25.76 -7.26
N ALA A 229 1.31 26.92 -7.68
CA ALA A 229 2.16 28.09 -7.93
C ALA A 229 2.64 28.78 -6.66
N SER A 230 2.11 28.42 -5.48
CA SER A 230 2.60 28.93 -4.20
C SER A 230 3.96 28.31 -3.90
N ASP A 231 4.86 29.07 -3.29
CA ASP A 231 6.26 28.64 -3.03
C ASP A 231 6.42 27.87 -1.70
N THR A 232 5.31 27.36 -1.19
CA THR A 232 5.31 26.55 0.04
C THR A 232 5.56 25.08 -0.32
N PHE A 233 6.46 24.44 0.42
CA PHE A 233 6.85 23.06 0.21
C PHE A 233 6.45 22.20 1.41
N GLY A 234 5.91 21.01 1.13
CA GLY A 234 5.56 20.02 2.14
C GLY A 234 4.23 19.35 1.84
N ASP A 235 4.10 18.12 2.25
CA ASP A 235 2.96 17.28 1.89
C ASP A 235 2.14 16.82 3.06
N ILE A 236 2.54 17.15 4.26
CA ILE A 236 1.88 16.69 5.47
C ILE A 236 1.07 17.80 6.09
N ALA A 237 -0.06 17.44 6.66
CA ALA A 237 -0.88 18.34 7.43
C ALA A 237 -0.02 19.16 8.43
N GLY A 238 0.06 20.46 8.22
CA GLY A 238 0.83 21.40 9.06
C GLY A 238 2.27 21.63 8.63
N VAL A 239 2.76 21.07 7.54
CA VAL A 239 4.15 21.25 7.07
C VAL A 239 4.23 21.93 5.71
N GLY A 240 3.13 22.38 5.18
CA GLY A 240 3.04 23.02 3.89
C GLY A 240 2.65 22.07 2.77
N PRO A 241 2.23 22.59 1.65
CA PRO A 241 1.51 21.81 0.66
C PRO A 241 2.42 21.19 -0.38
N GLY A 242 2.33 19.87 -0.50
CA GLY A 242 2.55 19.20 -1.75
C GLY A 242 1.26 18.51 -2.13
N ARG A 243 0.85 18.60 -3.38
CA ARG A 243 -0.32 17.89 -3.85
C ARG A 243 -0.05 16.39 -3.90
N ASN A 244 -0.87 15.63 -3.22
CA ASN A 244 -0.81 14.18 -3.15
C ASN A 244 -1.79 13.54 -4.16
N TRP A 245 -1.78 14.01 -5.39
CA TRP A 245 -2.76 13.68 -6.42
C TRP A 245 -2.68 12.24 -6.94
N ALA A 246 -1.50 11.64 -6.97
CA ALA A 246 -1.30 10.27 -7.44
C ALA A 246 -1.30 9.25 -6.29
N HIS A 247 -0.61 9.56 -5.20
CA HIS A 247 -0.46 8.69 -4.04
C HIS A 247 -0.12 7.25 -4.43
N VAL A 248 1.01 7.07 -5.13
CA VAL A 248 1.44 5.73 -5.53
C VAL A 248 1.86 4.93 -4.30
N ASN A 249 1.26 3.76 -4.12
CA ASN A 249 1.50 2.91 -2.95
C ASN A 249 2.13 1.54 -3.29
N SER A 250 2.19 1.17 -4.54
CA SER A 250 2.99 0.02 -5.00
C SER A 250 3.50 0.23 -6.42
N VAL A 251 4.64 -0.37 -6.69
CA VAL A 251 5.23 -0.48 -8.02
C VAL A 251 5.63 -1.94 -8.21
N ASP A 252 5.28 -2.52 -9.35
CA ASP A 252 5.74 -3.83 -9.73
C ASP A 252 6.37 -3.80 -11.13
N TYR A 253 7.31 -4.67 -11.39
CA TYR A 253 8.05 -4.72 -12.65
C TYR A 253 7.57 -5.89 -13.49
N ASP A 254 7.21 -5.64 -14.76
CA ASP A 254 6.90 -6.69 -15.72
C ASP A 254 8.10 -6.96 -16.64
N PRO A 255 8.83 -8.07 -16.41
CA PRO A 255 9.99 -8.42 -17.22
C PRO A 255 9.63 -8.85 -18.66
N ASN A 256 8.35 -9.14 -18.95
CA ASN A 256 7.93 -9.58 -20.28
C ASN A 256 8.02 -8.46 -21.32
N ASP A 257 7.95 -7.19 -20.91
CA ASP A 257 7.96 -6.04 -21.81
C ASP A 257 8.65 -4.80 -21.23
N ASP A 258 9.46 -4.99 -20.19
CA ASP A 258 10.25 -3.94 -19.53
C ASP A 258 9.40 -2.72 -19.15
N SER A 259 8.31 -2.98 -18.42
CA SER A 259 7.38 -1.97 -17.97
C SER A 259 7.16 -2.03 -16.47
N ILE A 260 6.51 -1.02 -15.91
CA ILE A 260 6.08 -1.01 -14.52
C ILE A 260 4.55 -0.99 -14.42
N VAL A 261 4.04 -1.61 -13.37
CA VAL A 261 2.64 -1.53 -12.95
C VAL A 261 2.60 -0.78 -11.63
N ILE A 262 1.86 0.33 -11.60
CA ILE A 262 1.72 1.16 -10.40
C ILE A 262 0.29 1.10 -9.87
N SER A 263 0.15 1.14 -8.55
CA SER A 263 -1.14 1.39 -7.90
C SER A 263 -1.20 2.86 -7.47
N SER A 264 -2.01 3.63 -8.17
CA SER A 264 -2.25 5.04 -7.88
C SER A 264 -3.56 5.18 -7.09
N ARG A 265 -3.42 5.31 -5.76
CA ARG A 265 -4.56 5.33 -4.83
C ARG A 265 -5.54 6.45 -5.12
N HIS A 266 -5.03 7.68 -5.26
CA HIS A 266 -5.88 8.86 -5.44
C HIS A 266 -6.45 8.97 -6.86
N GLN A 267 -5.93 8.21 -7.82
CA GLN A 267 -6.54 8.03 -9.13
C GLN A 267 -7.55 6.86 -9.17
N SER A 268 -7.68 6.10 -8.07
CA SER A 268 -8.46 4.85 -8.03
C SER A 268 -8.17 3.96 -9.24
N SER A 269 -6.89 3.75 -9.53
CA SER A 269 -6.46 3.03 -10.73
C SER A 269 -5.15 2.29 -10.53
N VAL A 270 -5.05 1.11 -11.16
CA VAL A 270 -3.78 0.44 -11.41
C VAL A 270 -3.39 0.69 -12.86
N ILE A 271 -2.15 1.11 -13.09
CA ILE A 271 -1.73 1.65 -14.38
C ILE A 271 -0.43 0.98 -14.81
N LYS A 272 -0.36 0.50 -16.04
CA LYS A 272 0.88 -0.02 -16.64
C LYS A 272 1.53 1.04 -17.50
N ILE A 273 2.83 1.26 -17.28
CA ILE A 273 3.61 2.29 -17.96
C ILE A 273 4.85 1.65 -18.56
N GLY A 274 5.08 1.87 -19.85
CA GLY A 274 6.25 1.39 -20.57
C GLY A 274 7.52 2.15 -20.21
N ARG A 275 8.66 1.59 -20.59
CA ARG A 275 9.97 2.23 -20.42
C ARG A 275 10.06 3.56 -21.20
N ASP A 276 9.30 3.68 -22.26
CA ASP A 276 9.10 4.90 -23.07
C ASP A 276 8.20 5.95 -22.38
N LYS A 277 7.77 5.69 -21.15
CA LYS A 277 6.88 6.54 -20.35
C LYS A 277 5.44 6.63 -20.92
N ALA A 278 5.10 5.80 -21.91
CA ALA A 278 3.74 5.71 -22.41
C ALA A 278 2.85 4.84 -21.51
N VAL A 279 1.63 5.30 -21.26
CA VAL A 279 0.60 4.49 -20.59
C VAL A 279 0.18 3.36 -21.53
N LYS A 280 0.35 2.11 -21.10
CA LYS A 280 -0.06 0.92 -21.85
C LYS A 280 -1.52 0.58 -21.59
N TRP A 281 -1.93 0.53 -20.33
CA TRP A 281 -3.32 0.32 -19.94
C TRP A 281 -3.61 0.91 -18.54
N ILE A 282 -4.90 1.10 -18.28
CA ILE A 282 -5.47 1.60 -17.03
C ILE A 282 -6.57 0.65 -16.58
N LEU A 283 -6.44 0.08 -15.38
CA LEU A 283 -7.50 -0.60 -14.66
C LEU A 283 -8.10 0.36 -13.65
N GLY A 284 -9.28 0.87 -13.92
CA GLY A 284 -10.01 1.84 -13.11
C GLY A 284 -11.18 2.41 -13.89
N THR A 285 -12.08 3.14 -13.21
CA THR A 285 -13.23 3.75 -13.89
C THR A 285 -12.80 4.67 -15.06
N PRO A 286 -13.53 4.67 -16.18
CA PRO A 286 -13.25 5.57 -17.30
C PRO A 286 -13.55 7.05 -17.00
N THR A 287 -14.25 7.33 -15.89
CA THR A 287 -14.68 8.69 -15.53
C THR A 287 -13.51 9.64 -15.37
N GLY A 288 -13.60 10.82 -15.93
CA GLY A 288 -12.66 11.93 -15.79
C GLY A 288 -11.37 11.83 -16.60
N TRP A 289 -11.07 10.71 -17.25
CA TRP A 289 -9.88 10.61 -18.09
C TRP A 289 -10.02 11.45 -19.37
N LYS A 290 -8.97 12.23 -19.70
CA LYS A 290 -8.87 12.98 -20.95
C LYS A 290 -8.81 12.04 -22.16
N ASP A 291 -9.14 12.56 -23.35
CA ASP A 291 -9.26 11.77 -24.57
C ASP A 291 -8.02 10.91 -24.87
N LYS A 292 -6.82 11.43 -24.62
CA LYS A 292 -5.57 10.69 -24.85
C LYS A 292 -5.40 9.41 -23.99
N TYR A 293 -6.25 9.22 -22.97
CA TYR A 293 -6.19 8.04 -22.10
C TYR A 293 -7.41 7.12 -22.24
N LYS A 294 -8.47 7.56 -22.90
CA LYS A 294 -9.73 6.79 -22.98
C LYS A 294 -9.54 5.44 -23.64
N ASP A 295 -8.70 5.37 -24.66
CA ASP A 295 -8.32 4.12 -25.34
C ASP A 295 -7.39 3.21 -24.52
N LYS A 296 -6.87 3.70 -23.38
CA LYS A 296 -6.02 2.96 -22.47
C LYS A 296 -6.80 2.31 -21.33
N VAL A 297 -8.04 2.73 -21.09
CA VAL A 297 -8.88 2.13 -20.05
C VAL A 297 -9.32 0.74 -20.49
N LEU A 298 -9.08 -0.25 -19.65
CA LEU A 298 -9.46 -1.64 -19.92
C LEU A 298 -10.98 -1.79 -19.95
N THR A 299 -11.47 -2.62 -20.88
CA THR A 299 -12.88 -2.96 -20.99
C THR A 299 -13.20 -4.17 -20.10
N PRO A 300 -14.10 -4.05 -19.11
CA PRO A 300 -14.55 -5.17 -18.33
C PRO A 300 -15.27 -6.23 -19.18
N VAL A 301 -14.95 -7.50 -18.94
CA VAL A 301 -15.57 -8.62 -19.65
C VAL A 301 -16.01 -9.71 -18.68
N ASP A 302 -16.98 -10.51 -19.10
CA ASP A 302 -17.35 -11.75 -18.43
C ASP A 302 -16.35 -12.89 -18.71
N LYS A 303 -16.54 -14.03 -18.07
CA LYS A 303 -15.70 -15.23 -18.25
C LYS A 303 -15.62 -15.77 -19.69
N ASN A 304 -16.52 -15.33 -20.56
CA ASN A 304 -16.55 -15.71 -21.98
C ASN A 304 -15.91 -14.62 -22.87
N GLY A 305 -15.39 -13.55 -22.27
CA GLY A 305 -14.78 -12.42 -22.97
C GLY A 305 -15.81 -11.45 -23.56
N LYS A 306 -17.08 -11.51 -23.18
CA LYS A 306 -18.12 -10.58 -23.61
C LYS A 306 -18.05 -9.30 -22.77
N PRO A 307 -18.01 -8.11 -23.41
CA PRO A 307 -18.02 -6.84 -22.70
C PRO A 307 -19.24 -6.69 -21.78
N LEU A 308 -18.98 -6.23 -20.56
CA LEU A 308 -20.00 -5.89 -19.57
C LEU A 308 -20.49 -4.47 -19.80
N LYS A 309 -21.74 -4.22 -19.44
CA LYS A 309 -22.26 -2.84 -19.42
C LYS A 309 -21.83 -2.16 -18.12
N CYS A 310 -21.23 -1.00 -18.25
CA CYS A 310 -20.85 -0.14 -17.13
C CYS A 310 -21.46 1.23 -17.31
N ALA A 311 -22.11 1.74 -16.27
CA ALA A 311 -22.67 3.08 -16.18
C ALA A 311 -22.53 3.62 -14.76
N ASP A 312 -22.36 4.92 -14.61
CA ASP A 312 -22.29 5.59 -13.29
C ASP A 312 -21.28 4.92 -12.34
N ASN A 313 -20.10 4.57 -12.85
CA ASN A 313 -19.03 3.89 -12.11
C ASN A 313 -19.36 2.48 -11.62
N GLN A 314 -20.42 1.86 -12.10
CA GLN A 314 -20.84 0.50 -11.77
C GLN A 314 -20.91 -0.37 -13.03
N CYS A 315 -20.62 -1.66 -12.88
CA CYS A 315 -20.67 -2.63 -13.96
C CYS A 315 -21.62 -3.78 -13.64
N GLU A 316 -22.25 -4.31 -14.70
CA GLU A 316 -23.06 -5.54 -14.59
C GLU A 316 -22.16 -6.77 -14.35
N GLY A 317 -22.75 -7.90 -14.02
CA GLY A 317 -22.07 -9.20 -13.97
C GLY A 317 -21.13 -9.41 -12.77
N GLY A 318 -21.22 -8.55 -11.73
CA GLY A 318 -20.43 -8.69 -10.51
C GLY A 318 -19.01 -8.11 -10.62
N PHE A 319 -18.63 -7.53 -11.75
CA PHE A 319 -17.37 -6.80 -11.87
C PHE A 319 -17.47 -5.47 -11.12
N ASP A 320 -16.42 -5.13 -10.36
CA ASP A 320 -16.26 -3.79 -9.79
C ASP A 320 -14.86 -3.26 -10.06
N TRP A 321 -14.76 -1.93 -10.21
CA TRP A 321 -13.49 -1.22 -10.34
C TRP A 321 -12.73 -1.24 -9.03
N THR A 322 -11.47 -0.83 -9.05
CA THR A 322 -10.69 -0.59 -7.84
C THR A 322 -10.92 0.83 -7.33
N TRP A 323 -11.02 0.96 -6.02
CA TRP A 323 -11.30 2.24 -5.37
C TRP A 323 -10.30 2.50 -4.25
N THR A 324 -9.50 3.55 -4.41
CA THR A 324 -8.49 3.94 -3.42
C THR A 324 -7.60 2.78 -2.98
N GLN A 325 -7.33 1.85 -3.88
CA GLN A 325 -6.71 0.56 -3.64
C GLN A 325 -5.27 0.69 -3.13
N HIS A 326 -4.80 -0.37 -2.47
CA HIS A 326 -3.40 -0.66 -2.21
C HIS A 326 -2.97 -1.90 -2.97
N THR A 327 -1.69 -1.92 -3.28
CA THR A 327 -1.03 -2.94 -4.09
C THR A 327 -1.63 -3.06 -5.50
N GLY A 328 -0.87 -3.63 -6.39
CA GLY A 328 -1.20 -3.94 -7.76
C GLY A 328 -0.06 -4.79 -8.24
N TRP A 329 -0.03 -6.06 -7.77
CA TRP A 329 1.09 -6.96 -7.99
C TRP A 329 0.78 -8.04 -9.01
N ILE A 330 1.71 -8.19 -9.93
CA ILE A 330 1.66 -9.20 -10.98
C ILE A 330 1.85 -10.59 -10.37
N ILE A 331 1.10 -11.56 -10.85
CA ILE A 331 1.34 -12.97 -10.58
C ILE A 331 2.28 -13.49 -11.68
N ASP A 332 3.58 -13.41 -11.45
CA ASP A 332 4.61 -13.71 -12.45
C ASP A 332 4.47 -15.10 -13.05
N SER A 333 4.26 -16.11 -12.22
CA SER A 333 4.11 -17.50 -12.65
C SER A 333 2.88 -17.79 -13.53
N LYS A 334 1.89 -16.89 -13.51
CA LYS A 334 0.67 -17.00 -14.32
C LYS A 334 0.62 -16.00 -15.47
N THR A 335 1.58 -15.06 -15.52
CA THR A 335 1.62 -13.95 -16.48
C THR A 335 2.55 -14.24 -17.65
N ASN A 336 2.20 -13.72 -18.81
CA ASN A 336 3.03 -13.68 -20.00
C ASN A 336 2.80 -12.36 -20.74
N LYS A 337 3.50 -12.14 -21.87
CA LYS A 337 3.40 -10.88 -22.63
C LYS A 337 2.00 -10.51 -23.12
N ASP A 338 1.09 -11.45 -23.23
CA ASP A 338 -0.26 -11.24 -23.78
C ASP A 338 -1.33 -11.18 -22.68
N VAL A 339 -1.14 -11.97 -21.61
CA VAL A 339 -2.09 -12.09 -20.50
C VAL A 339 -1.38 -11.86 -19.18
N LEU A 340 -1.88 -10.92 -18.42
CA LEU A 340 -1.36 -10.56 -17.11
C LEU A 340 -2.40 -10.87 -16.03
N TYR A 341 -1.95 -11.53 -14.96
CA TYR A 341 -2.74 -11.72 -13.75
C TYR A 341 -2.27 -10.75 -12.67
N LEU A 342 -3.23 -10.08 -12.02
CA LEU A 342 -2.98 -9.01 -11.08
C LEU A 342 -3.75 -9.22 -9.79
N THR A 343 -3.08 -9.10 -8.65
CA THR A 343 -3.70 -9.03 -7.33
C THR A 343 -3.84 -7.58 -6.88
N VAL A 344 -4.96 -7.23 -6.27
CA VAL A 344 -5.25 -5.88 -5.76
C VAL A 344 -5.97 -5.98 -4.43
N PHE A 345 -5.66 -5.11 -3.48
CA PHE A 345 -6.50 -4.86 -2.32
C PHE A 345 -7.30 -3.58 -2.55
N ASP A 346 -8.58 -3.72 -2.85
CA ASP A 346 -9.50 -2.61 -3.05
C ASP A 346 -10.00 -2.09 -1.70
N ASN A 347 -9.42 -1.01 -1.20
CA ASN A 347 -9.78 -0.43 0.09
C ASN A 347 -11.20 0.11 0.14
N GLY A 348 -11.67 0.69 -0.96
CA GLY A 348 -13.05 1.16 -1.09
C GLY A 348 -13.37 2.48 -0.39
N ASP A 349 -12.35 3.25 0.06
CA ASP A 349 -12.54 4.51 0.79
C ASP A 349 -13.10 5.64 -0.07
N GLY A 350 -12.93 5.58 -1.38
CA GLY A 350 -13.55 6.48 -2.36
C GLY A 350 -14.42 5.74 -3.36
N ARG A 351 -15.14 4.70 -2.91
CA ARG A 351 -15.94 3.85 -3.80
C ARG A 351 -16.98 4.64 -4.57
N ALA A 352 -17.05 4.37 -5.89
CA ALA A 352 -17.89 5.07 -6.84
C ALA A 352 -17.69 6.60 -6.84
N LEU A 353 -16.50 7.08 -6.45
CA LEU A 353 -16.14 8.48 -6.29
C LEU A 353 -16.89 9.20 -5.16
N GLU A 354 -17.49 8.43 -4.25
CA GLU A 354 -18.12 8.98 -3.04
C GLU A 354 -17.10 9.05 -1.89
N GLN A 355 -17.00 10.23 -1.27
CA GLN A 355 -16.15 10.40 -0.11
C GLN A 355 -16.75 11.38 0.92
N PRO A 356 -16.94 10.92 2.16
CA PRO A 356 -16.78 9.53 2.61
C PRO A 356 -17.72 8.59 1.86
N PRO A 357 -17.38 7.29 1.72
CA PRO A 357 -18.25 6.33 1.06
C PRO A 357 -19.59 6.20 1.80
N LEU A 358 -20.67 5.98 1.06
CA LEU A 358 -21.99 5.75 1.62
C LEU A 358 -21.98 4.51 2.52
N PRO A 359 -22.92 4.37 3.48
CA PRO A 359 -22.89 3.27 4.46
C PRO A 359 -22.85 1.86 3.84
N ASP A 360 -23.57 1.65 2.74
CA ASP A 360 -23.62 0.39 1.99
C ASP A 360 -22.39 0.17 1.07
N MET A 361 -21.58 1.20 0.86
CA MET A 361 -20.33 1.16 0.12
C MET A 361 -19.08 0.93 0.99
N LYS A 362 -19.24 0.88 2.31
CA LYS A 362 -18.16 0.65 3.27
C LYS A 362 -17.78 -0.82 3.34
N TYR A 363 -17.10 -1.30 2.33
CA TYR A 363 -16.46 -2.62 2.31
C TYR A 363 -15.14 -2.56 1.53
N SER A 364 -14.22 -3.42 1.90
CA SER A 364 -12.98 -3.65 1.18
C SER A 364 -13.02 -5.01 0.49
N ARG A 365 -12.17 -5.18 -0.53
CA ARG A 365 -12.08 -6.44 -1.27
C ARG A 365 -10.62 -6.79 -1.55
N ALA A 366 -10.31 -8.07 -1.41
CA ALA A 366 -9.15 -8.67 -2.07
C ALA A 366 -9.60 -9.18 -3.44
N VAL A 367 -8.91 -8.83 -4.50
CA VAL A 367 -9.36 -9.11 -5.87
C VAL A 367 -8.22 -9.67 -6.72
N VAL A 368 -8.55 -10.59 -7.62
CA VAL A 368 -7.66 -11.02 -8.69
C VAL A 368 -8.30 -10.69 -10.04
N TYR A 369 -7.54 -9.98 -10.86
CA TYR A 369 -7.92 -9.65 -12.23
C TYR A 369 -7.06 -10.42 -13.23
N LYS A 370 -7.66 -10.78 -14.36
CA LYS A 370 -6.99 -11.29 -15.55
C LYS A 370 -7.13 -10.27 -16.66
N ILE A 371 -6.02 -9.80 -17.19
CA ILE A 371 -5.94 -8.75 -18.19
C ILE A 371 -5.44 -9.34 -19.51
N ASP A 372 -6.24 -9.27 -20.56
CA ASP A 372 -5.79 -9.53 -21.94
C ASP A 372 -5.24 -8.23 -22.52
N GLN A 373 -3.91 -8.11 -22.53
CA GLN A 373 -3.22 -6.88 -22.92
C GLN A 373 -3.37 -6.56 -24.42
N LYS A 374 -3.63 -7.59 -25.26
CA LYS A 374 -3.86 -7.37 -26.70
C LYS A 374 -5.27 -6.87 -26.99
N LYS A 375 -6.26 -7.42 -26.29
CA LYS A 375 -7.66 -7.02 -26.46
C LYS A 375 -8.05 -5.82 -25.62
N MET A 376 -7.18 -5.39 -24.73
CA MET A 376 -7.45 -4.30 -23.76
C MET A 376 -8.69 -4.62 -22.91
N THR A 377 -8.79 -5.84 -22.42
CA THR A 377 -9.92 -6.31 -21.61
C THR A 377 -9.46 -6.79 -20.24
N VAL A 378 -10.38 -6.71 -19.28
CA VAL A 378 -10.15 -7.20 -17.91
C VAL A 378 -11.32 -8.03 -17.42
N GLU A 379 -11.00 -9.18 -16.83
CA GLU A 379 -11.92 -10.09 -16.17
C GLU A 379 -11.61 -10.11 -14.67
N GLN A 380 -12.61 -9.92 -13.81
CA GLN A 380 -12.48 -10.17 -12.38
C GLN A 380 -12.71 -11.66 -12.13
N ILE A 381 -11.65 -12.39 -11.79
CA ILE A 381 -11.69 -13.85 -11.70
C ILE A 381 -11.86 -14.38 -10.27
N TRP A 382 -11.61 -13.54 -9.27
CA TRP A 382 -11.75 -13.87 -7.85
C TRP A 382 -11.91 -12.62 -7.02
N GLU A 383 -12.73 -12.68 -5.97
CA GLU A 383 -12.85 -11.66 -4.94
C GLU A 383 -13.20 -12.26 -3.58
N TYR A 384 -12.85 -11.53 -2.52
CA TYR A 384 -13.24 -11.81 -1.15
C TYR A 384 -13.36 -10.51 -0.36
N GLY A 385 -14.32 -10.44 0.58
CA GLY A 385 -14.39 -9.40 1.61
C GLY A 385 -15.62 -8.50 1.54
N LYS A 386 -16.29 -8.40 0.39
CA LYS A 386 -17.48 -7.58 0.23
C LYS A 386 -18.59 -7.96 1.24
N GLU A 387 -18.81 -9.23 1.44
CA GLU A 387 -19.79 -9.80 2.36
C GLU A 387 -19.46 -9.55 3.85
N ARG A 388 -18.20 -9.20 4.15
CA ARG A 388 -17.74 -8.89 5.50
C ARG A 388 -18.15 -7.47 5.93
N GLY A 389 -18.50 -6.60 4.97
CA GLY A 389 -18.99 -5.24 5.26
C GLY A 389 -18.03 -4.44 6.14
N ASN A 390 -18.60 -3.67 7.06
CA ASN A 390 -17.86 -2.76 7.95
C ASN A 390 -16.83 -3.41 8.86
N ASP A 391 -17.05 -4.67 9.28
CA ASP A 391 -16.10 -5.37 10.17
C ASP A 391 -14.77 -5.63 9.53
N TRP A 392 -14.75 -5.71 8.20
CA TRP A 392 -13.55 -5.96 7.43
C TRP A 392 -13.13 -4.77 6.57
N PHE A 393 -13.85 -3.66 6.64
CA PHE A 393 -13.51 -2.44 5.93
C PHE A 393 -12.18 -1.89 6.39
N SER A 394 -11.24 -1.86 5.48
CA SER A 394 -9.84 -1.47 5.68
C SER A 394 -9.50 -0.31 4.75
N PRO A 395 -9.77 0.95 5.15
CA PRO A 395 -9.75 2.10 4.26
C PRO A 395 -8.36 2.49 3.78
N VAL A 396 -7.30 2.05 4.47
CA VAL A 396 -5.91 2.37 4.12
C VAL A 396 -5.01 1.15 4.27
N THR A 397 -3.80 1.22 3.69
CA THR A 397 -2.81 0.14 3.75
C THR A 397 -3.35 -1.18 3.20
N SER A 398 -2.89 -2.33 3.70
CA SER A 398 -3.36 -3.66 3.27
C SER A 398 -2.69 -4.19 2.01
N LEU A 399 -2.86 -5.47 1.74
CA LEU A 399 -2.33 -6.11 0.54
C LEU A 399 -3.14 -7.34 0.12
N THR A 400 -3.02 -7.67 -1.16
CA THR A 400 -3.35 -8.98 -1.72
C THR A 400 -2.16 -9.44 -2.54
N LYS A 401 -1.65 -10.65 -2.30
CA LYS A 401 -0.50 -11.20 -3.00
C LYS A 401 -0.68 -12.68 -3.27
N TYR A 402 -0.30 -13.11 -4.48
CA TYR A 402 -0.22 -14.53 -4.79
C TYR A 402 1.08 -15.13 -4.24
N MET A 403 0.99 -16.33 -3.70
CA MET A 403 2.09 -17.08 -3.12
C MET A 403 2.30 -18.38 -3.89
N ASP A 404 3.36 -18.43 -4.70
CA ASP A 404 3.68 -19.56 -5.57
C ASP A 404 3.94 -20.87 -4.80
N ASP A 405 4.54 -20.78 -3.62
CA ASP A 405 4.97 -21.94 -2.83
C ASP A 405 3.81 -22.82 -2.34
N LYS A 406 2.62 -22.23 -2.19
CA LYS A 406 1.42 -22.96 -1.77
C LYS A 406 0.24 -22.81 -2.74
N ASP A 407 0.45 -22.23 -3.91
CA ASP A 407 -0.63 -21.89 -4.87
C ASP A 407 -1.81 -21.24 -4.13
N SER A 408 -1.54 -20.11 -3.50
CA SER A 408 -2.49 -19.45 -2.60
C SER A 408 -2.54 -17.94 -2.80
N ILE A 409 -3.62 -17.33 -2.30
CA ILE A 409 -3.79 -15.88 -2.24
C ILE A 409 -3.65 -15.45 -0.79
N MET A 410 -2.59 -14.72 -0.49
CA MET A 410 -2.38 -14.05 0.79
C MET A 410 -3.11 -12.72 0.81
N VAL A 411 -3.86 -12.46 1.88
CA VAL A 411 -4.57 -11.21 2.10
C VAL A 411 -4.27 -10.68 3.50
N TYR A 412 -3.94 -9.41 3.58
CA TYR A 412 -3.81 -8.69 4.83
C TYR A 412 -4.68 -7.44 4.82
N SER A 413 -5.75 -7.45 5.59
CA SER A 413 -6.61 -6.28 5.78
C SER A 413 -6.15 -5.49 7.00
N ALA A 414 -5.20 -4.61 6.79
CA ALA A 414 -4.34 -4.05 7.83
C ALA A 414 -5.03 -3.05 8.77
N THR A 415 -6.16 -2.49 8.35
CA THR A 415 -6.93 -1.51 9.13
C THR A 415 -8.41 -1.89 9.22
N ALA A 416 -8.71 -3.19 9.11
CA ALA A 416 -10.07 -3.70 9.22
C ALA A 416 -10.76 -3.23 10.51
N GLY A 417 -12.02 -2.81 10.40
CA GLY A 417 -12.81 -2.26 11.51
C GLY A 417 -12.71 -0.74 11.68
N MET A 418 -11.81 -0.05 11.00
CA MET A 418 -11.71 1.43 11.08
C MET A 418 -12.96 2.14 10.54
N GLY A 419 -13.75 1.48 9.71
CA GLY A 419 -15.01 2.02 9.17
C GLY A 419 -16.20 1.90 10.12
N ALA A 420 -16.05 1.20 11.24
CA ALA A 420 -17.13 1.04 12.21
C ALA A 420 -17.50 2.39 12.85
N ALA A 421 -18.78 2.56 13.16
CA ALA A 421 -19.26 3.76 13.84
C ALA A 421 -18.55 3.91 15.20
N PRO A 422 -18.20 5.14 15.60
CA PRO A 422 -17.63 5.38 16.92
C PRO A 422 -18.56 4.84 18.00
N SER A 423 -18.06 4.03 18.90
CA SER A 423 -18.80 3.55 20.07
C SER A 423 -18.63 4.53 21.25
N LYS A 424 -19.57 4.53 22.17
CA LYS A 424 -19.39 5.23 23.45
C LYS A 424 -18.99 4.23 24.52
N ASP A 425 -18.00 4.58 25.32
CA ASP A 425 -17.68 3.82 26.52
C ASP A 425 -18.79 4.03 27.60
N PRO A 426 -18.79 3.24 28.69
CA PRO A 426 -19.77 3.40 29.78
C PRO A 426 -19.77 4.78 30.41
N SER A 427 -18.76 5.59 30.23
CA SER A 427 -18.68 6.99 30.72
C SER A 427 -19.21 8.00 29.69
N GLY A 428 -19.70 7.54 28.53
CA GLY A 428 -20.22 8.37 27.43
C GLY A 428 -19.16 9.00 26.54
N ARG A 429 -17.86 8.67 26.71
CA ARG A 429 -16.79 9.11 25.83
C ARG A 429 -16.85 8.40 24.51
N VAL A 430 -16.71 9.17 23.43
CA VAL A 430 -16.59 8.59 22.10
C VAL A 430 -15.28 7.79 22.01
N LYS A 431 -15.38 6.50 21.79
CA LYS A 431 -14.26 5.62 21.54
C LYS A 431 -14.11 5.48 20.04
N ALA A 432 -12.99 5.93 19.50
CA ALA A 432 -12.65 5.68 18.10
C ALA A 432 -12.71 4.18 17.80
N ALA A 433 -13.15 3.82 16.61
CA ALA A 433 -13.07 2.45 16.15
C ALA A 433 -11.61 1.99 16.19
N SER A 434 -11.35 0.84 16.80
CA SER A 434 -10.01 0.25 16.78
C SER A 434 -9.88 -0.64 15.56
N ALA A 435 -8.73 -0.56 14.89
CA ALA A 435 -8.42 -1.47 13.82
C ALA A 435 -8.09 -2.87 14.36
N HIS A 436 -8.44 -3.89 13.59
CA HIS A 436 -8.17 -5.29 13.88
C HIS A 436 -7.68 -5.97 12.60
N PRO A 437 -6.38 -5.88 12.29
CA PRO A 437 -5.84 -6.51 11.09
C PRO A 437 -6.15 -8.00 11.02
N TYR A 438 -6.44 -8.48 9.80
CA TYR A 438 -6.58 -9.91 9.52
C TYR A 438 -5.46 -10.38 8.61
N ILE A 439 -4.81 -11.47 9.01
CA ILE A 439 -3.95 -12.29 8.17
C ILE A 439 -4.80 -13.43 7.63
N MET A 440 -4.96 -13.51 6.32
CA MET A 440 -5.77 -14.53 5.68
C MET A 440 -5.02 -15.15 4.51
N GLU A 441 -5.21 -16.44 4.30
CA GLU A 441 -4.68 -17.13 3.13
C GLU A 441 -5.76 -18.04 2.54
N PHE A 442 -5.86 -18.07 1.23
CA PHE A 442 -6.86 -18.82 0.49
C PHE A 442 -6.16 -19.73 -0.52
N ASP A 443 -6.58 -20.98 -0.64
CA ASP A 443 -6.20 -21.78 -1.81
C ASP A 443 -6.66 -21.09 -3.09
N TRP A 444 -5.88 -21.19 -4.16
CA TRP A 444 -6.21 -20.56 -5.43
C TRP A 444 -7.63 -20.90 -5.89
N GLY A 445 -8.41 -19.88 -6.22
CA GLY A 445 -9.79 -20.01 -6.68
C GLY A 445 -10.82 -20.35 -5.59
N LYS A 446 -10.42 -20.48 -4.31
CA LYS A 446 -11.34 -20.66 -3.19
C LYS A 446 -11.66 -19.34 -2.50
N THR A 447 -12.86 -19.24 -1.95
CA THR A 447 -13.29 -18.07 -1.16
C THR A 447 -13.46 -18.40 0.33
N THR A 448 -13.25 -19.65 0.72
CA THR A 448 -13.16 -20.05 2.12
C THR A 448 -11.71 -19.87 2.58
N PRO A 449 -11.45 -19.12 3.66
CA PRO A 449 -10.09 -18.96 4.17
C PRO A 449 -9.50 -20.30 4.64
N ALA A 450 -8.30 -20.63 4.18
CA ALA A 450 -7.50 -21.73 4.72
C ALA A 450 -6.70 -21.28 5.95
N VAL A 451 -6.44 -19.98 6.08
CA VAL A 451 -5.92 -19.32 7.26
C VAL A 451 -6.75 -18.08 7.54
N GLU A 452 -7.17 -17.92 8.80
CA GLU A 452 -7.75 -16.68 9.31
C GLU A 452 -7.23 -16.41 10.71
N MET A 453 -6.46 -15.35 10.86
CA MET A 453 -5.92 -14.87 12.13
C MET A 453 -6.23 -13.38 12.24
N ARG A 454 -6.59 -12.92 13.44
CA ARG A 454 -6.88 -11.51 13.72
C ARG A 454 -5.90 -10.94 14.71
N ILE A 455 -5.34 -9.79 14.42
CA ILE A 455 -4.52 -9.03 15.36
C ILE A 455 -5.42 -7.98 16.03
N ASN A 456 -5.47 -7.98 17.35
CA ASN A 456 -6.36 -7.11 18.10
C ASN A 456 -5.72 -5.74 18.37
N ASP A 457 -6.55 -4.68 18.33
CA ASP A 457 -6.18 -3.31 18.72
C ASP A 457 -4.84 -2.81 18.13
N SER A 458 -4.63 -3.05 16.84
CA SER A 458 -3.43 -2.65 16.12
C SER A 458 -3.80 -2.04 14.77
N MET A 459 -2.95 -1.21 14.24
CA MET A 459 -3.03 -0.72 12.87
C MET A 459 -1.82 -1.25 12.11
N GLY A 460 -2.07 -2.06 11.10
CA GLY A 460 -1.02 -2.68 10.31
C GLY A 460 -0.68 -1.88 9.05
N TYR A 461 0.42 -2.28 8.41
CA TYR A 461 0.78 -1.83 7.07
C TYR A 461 0.79 -3.00 6.09
N GLN A 462 1.67 -3.97 6.30
CA GLN A 462 1.79 -5.18 5.49
C GLN A 462 2.02 -6.41 6.36
N ALA A 463 1.61 -7.58 5.87
CA ALA A 463 2.02 -8.86 6.39
C ALA A 463 2.18 -9.85 5.24
N MET A 464 3.26 -10.64 5.27
CA MET A 464 3.55 -11.63 4.22
C MET A 464 4.19 -12.87 4.81
N PRO A 465 3.98 -14.06 4.21
CA PRO A 465 4.74 -15.23 4.56
C PRO A 465 6.24 -15.01 4.42
N ILE A 466 7.01 -15.54 5.37
CA ILE A 466 8.47 -15.51 5.35
C ILE A 466 9.03 -16.93 5.31
N SER A 467 10.13 -17.12 4.58
CA SER A 467 10.93 -18.34 4.57
C SER A 467 12.16 -18.14 5.42
N VAL A 468 12.21 -18.85 6.57
CA VAL A 468 13.39 -18.85 7.45
C VAL A 468 14.59 -19.51 6.76
N ASP A 469 14.36 -20.57 5.99
CA ASP A 469 15.43 -21.25 5.25
C ASP A 469 16.11 -20.32 4.26
N ARG A 470 15.35 -19.52 3.51
CA ARG A 470 15.94 -18.51 2.62
C ARG A 470 16.69 -17.43 3.40
N ALA A 471 16.18 -17.03 4.55
CA ALA A 471 16.80 -16.01 5.39
C ALA A 471 18.19 -16.41 5.93
N PHE A 472 18.49 -17.70 6.01
CA PHE A 472 19.79 -18.20 6.47
C PHE A 472 20.69 -18.73 5.33
N ASN A 473 20.14 -18.97 4.16
CA ASN A 473 20.86 -19.51 3.00
C ASN A 473 21.25 -18.48 1.96
N TYR A 474 21.20 -17.19 2.29
CA TYR A 474 21.62 -16.12 1.40
C TYR A 474 23.16 -16.06 1.26
N LYS A 475 23.59 -15.60 0.12
CA LYS A 475 25.00 -15.25 -0.12
C LYS A 475 25.14 -13.74 -0.14
N LEU A 476 25.93 -13.20 0.75
CA LEU A 476 26.42 -11.83 0.61
C LEU A 476 27.39 -11.82 -0.58
N LYS A 477 27.08 -11.03 -1.59
CA LYS A 477 27.96 -10.80 -2.73
C LYS A 477 29.03 -9.77 -2.35
#